data_09e492216d110026a9c26be4d73593fc
#
_entry.id   09e492216d110026a9c26be4d73593fc
#
_cell.length_a   1.000
_cell.length_b   1.000
_cell.length_c   1.000
_cell.angle_alpha   90.00
_cell.angle_beta   90.00
_cell.angle_gamma   90.00
#
_symmetry.space_group_name_H-M   'P 1'
#
loop_
_entity.id
_entity.type
_entity.pdbx_description
1 polymer ?
#
loop_
_entity_poly.entity_id
_entity_poly.type
_entity_poly.pdbx_seq_one_letter_code
_entity_poly.pdbx_strand_id
1 'polypeptide(L)'
;MESCQLTLPLMLAVGTAVIGSLQFGYNTGVINAPQKIIEAFYNETWNDRYKDNIQKTTMTTLWSLSVAIFSVGGIIGSFSVGLFVNRFGRRNSMLMANVLAFIAAALMGFSKMGASWEMLITGRFVVGLYSGLSTGFVPMYVGEVAPTALRGALGTLHQLGIVIGILMAQIFGMDAIMGNATMWPFLLGFTFIPALLQCCLLPFCPESPRFLLIIRNEENKAKSVLKKLRGMTDVSADMQEMKEESRQMMREKKVTIPELFRSPLYRQPIAIAIMLQLSQQLSGINAIFYYSTKIFEKAGVQQPVYATIGAGVVNTAFTVVSLFVVERVGRRSLHLLGLLGMAGSAVLMTIALALLEKYDWMSYMSIVAIFAFVAFFEIGPGPIPWFIVAELFSQGPRPSAFAVAGFSNWTANFIVGMCFQYVEELCGPYVFIIFTIFLLCFFVFTYFKVPETKGRTFDEISAGFRQAASGAEKHSPEELNSLGADSQL
;
A
#
# COMPACT_ATOMS: atom_id res chain seq x y z
N MET A 1 19.47 12.58 26.91
CA MET A 1 19.61 11.75 25.68
C MET A 1 18.96 10.41 25.94
N GLU A 2 17.68 10.36 25.84
CA GLU A 2 16.99 9.10 25.92
C GLU A 2 17.12 8.41 24.57
N SER A 3 17.88 7.32 24.56
CA SER A 3 17.98 6.48 23.39
C SER A 3 16.58 5.97 23.05
N CYS A 4 16.07 6.29 21.86
CA CYS A 4 14.89 5.65 21.29
C CYS A 4 15.15 4.15 21.24
N GLN A 5 14.64 3.42 22.24
CA GLN A 5 14.91 2.00 22.34
C GLN A 5 13.89 1.22 21.52
N LEU A 6 14.40 0.47 20.56
CA LEU A 6 13.68 -0.66 19.98
C LEU A 6 13.59 -1.74 21.07
N THR A 7 12.46 -1.83 21.74
CA THR A 7 12.21 -2.87 22.74
C THR A 7 11.79 -4.17 22.06
N LEU A 8 12.05 -5.31 22.70
CA LEU A 8 11.59 -6.60 22.17
C LEU A 8 10.06 -6.68 21.99
N PRO A 9 9.23 -6.22 22.95
CA PRO A 9 7.78 -6.18 22.75
C PRO A 9 7.34 -5.33 21.57
N LEU A 10 7.98 -4.20 21.31
CA LEU A 10 7.68 -3.35 20.18
C LEU A 10 8.04 -4.04 18.85
N MET A 11 9.21 -4.65 18.78
CA MET A 11 9.66 -5.40 17.61
C MET A 11 8.74 -6.59 17.31
N LEU A 12 8.32 -7.32 18.35
CA LEU A 12 7.38 -8.43 18.20
C LEU A 12 6.02 -7.95 17.65
N ALA A 13 5.49 -6.87 18.21
CA ALA A 13 4.21 -6.32 17.79
C ALA A 13 4.24 -5.87 16.33
N VAL A 14 5.24 -5.09 15.95
CA VAL A 14 5.39 -4.57 14.59
C VAL A 14 5.69 -5.70 13.59
N GLY A 15 6.59 -6.60 13.93
CA GLY A 15 6.92 -7.74 13.09
C GLY A 15 5.72 -8.66 12.82
N THR A 16 4.92 -8.91 13.83
CA THR A 16 3.71 -9.72 13.69
C THR A 16 2.66 -9.02 12.82
N ALA A 17 2.46 -7.72 13.01
CA ALA A 17 1.55 -6.94 12.17
C ALA A 17 1.96 -6.95 10.70
N VAL A 18 3.25 -6.83 10.43
CA VAL A 18 3.83 -6.78 9.08
C VAL A 18 3.67 -8.10 8.31
N ILE A 19 3.38 -9.22 8.98
CA ILE A 19 3.01 -10.46 8.30
C ILE A 19 1.79 -10.26 7.38
N GLY A 20 0.83 -9.44 7.79
CA GLY A 20 -0.30 -9.04 6.93
C GLY A 20 0.14 -8.29 5.67
N SER A 21 1.16 -7.45 5.80
CA SER A 21 1.77 -6.75 4.65
C SER A 21 2.47 -7.73 3.71
N LEU A 22 3.18 -8.71 4.25
CA LEU A 22 3.82 -9.76 3.47
C LEU A 22 2.80 -10.56 2.67
N GLN A 23 1.65 -10.87 3.23
CA GLN A 23 0.57 -11.54 2.53
C GLN A 23 0.01 -10.71 1.38
N PHE A 24 -0.17 -9.41 1.59
CA PHE A 24 -0.58 -8.50 0.52
C PHE A 24 0.42 -8.52 -0.64
N GLY A 25 1.70 -8.37 -0.34
CA GLY A 25 2.76 -8.40 -1.35
C GLY A 25 2.83 -9.74 -2.08
N TYR A 26 2.76 -10.85 -1.35
CA TYR A 26 2.78 -12.18 -1.94
C TYR A 26 1.63 -12.37 -2.93
N ASN A 27 0.41 -12.02 -2.56
CA ASN A 27 -0.75 -12.17 -3.42
C ASN A 27 -0.79 -11.17 -4.58
N THR A 28 -0.09 -10.05 -4.47
CA THR A 28 0.12 -9.13 -5.58
C THR A 28 1.05 -9.72 -6.63
N GLY A 29 2.16 -10.31 -6.20
CA GLY A 29 3.18 -10.81 -7.11
C GLY A 29 2.98 -12.24 -7.61
N VAL A 30 2.19 -13.05 -6.91
CA VAL A 30 2.08 -14.48 -7.17
C VAL A 30 1.42 -14.82 -8.51
N ILE A 31 0.58 -13.94 -9.03
CA ILE A 31 -0.20 -14.18 -10.24
C ILE A 31 0.62 -14.05 -11.53
N ASN A 32 1.78 -13.40 -11.47
CA ASN A 32 2.59 -13.09 -12.64
C ASN A 32 3.28 -14.33 -13.24
N ALA A 33 4.02 -15.07 -12.42
CA ALA A 33 4.83 -16.20 -12.91
C ALA A 33 4.01 -17.38 -13.46
N PRO A 34 2.91 -17.83 -12.80
CA PRO A 34 2.17 -19.01 -13.24
C PRO A 34 1.10 -18.71 -14.28
N GLN A 35 1.09 -17.55 -14.92
CA GLN A 35 0.05 -17.14 -15.86
C GLN A 35 -0.23 -18.18 -16.94
N LYS A 36 0.80 -18.63 -17.63
CA LYS A 36 0.64 -19.59 -18.74
C LYS A 36 0.08 -20.94 -18.27
N ILE A 37 0.50 -21.39 -17.10
CA ILE A 37 0.07 -22.66 -16.50
C ILE A 37 -1.40 -22.57 -16.08
N ILE A 38 -1.80 -21.48 -15.47
CA ILE A 38 -3.19 -21.25 -15.04
C ILE A 38 -4.09 -21.06 -16.25
N GLU A 39 -3.64 -20.36 -17.29
CA GLU A 39 -4.37 -20.24 -18.55
C GLU A 39 -4.58 -21.61 -19.21
N ALA A 40 -3.57 -22.48 -19.19
CA ALA A 40 -3.71 -23.86 -19.65
C ALA A 40 -4.76 -24.64 -18.83
N PHE A 41 -4.78 -24.46 -17.52
CA PHE A 41 -5.81 -25.03 -16.64
C PHE A 41 -7.21 -24.49 -17.00
N TYR A 42 -7.37 -23.22 -17.28
CA TYR A 42 -8.64 -22.63 -17.70
C TYR A 42 -9.13 -23.24 -19.02
N ASN A 43 -8.23 -23.40 -19.99
CA ASN A 43 -8.54 -24.01 -21.28
C ASN A 43 -8.96 -25.48 -21.13
N GLU A 44 -8.22 -26.25 -20.34
CA GLU A 44 -8.54 -27.65 -20.06
C GLU A 44 -9.90 -27.80 -19.38
N THR A 45 -10.19 -26.99 -18.37
CA THR A 45 -11.47 -26.98 -17.66
C THR A 45 -12.61 -26.57 -18.57
N TRP A 46 -12.41 -25.57 -19.42
CA TRP A 46 -13.39 -25.11 -20.39
C TRP A 46 -13.72 -26.22 -21.41
N ASN A 47 -12.69 -26.89 -21.92
CA ASN A 47 -12.86 -27.99 -22.88
C ASN A 47 -13.61 -29.16 -22.24
N ASP A 48 -13.32 -29.51 -21.00
CA ASP A 48 -14.02 -30.59 -20.29
C ASP A 48 -15.50 -30.28 -20.05
N ARG A 49 -15.84 -29.01 -19.79
CA ARG A 49 -17.23 -28.59 -19.52
C ARG A 49 -18.06 -28.38 -20.77
N TYR A 50 -17.48 -27.74 -21.78
CA TYR A 50 -18.22 -27.30 -22.98
C TYR A 50 -17.84 -28.08 -24.23
N LYS A 51 -16.86 -28.98 -24.13
CA LYS A 51 -16.33 -29.84 -25.22
C LYS A 51 -15.90 -29.04 -26.46
N ASP A 52 -15.44 -27.82 -26.24
CA ASP A 52 -14.94 -26.91 -27.26
C ASP A 52 -13.73 -26.15 -26.70
N ASN A 53 -12.85 -25.68 -27.59
CA ASN A 53 -11.71 -24.87 -27.18
C ASN A 53 -12.16 -23.47 -26.79
N ILE A 54 -11.54 -22.94 -25.71
CA ILE A 54 -11.82 -21.58 -25.27
C ILE A 54 -11.37 -20.58 -26.33
N GLN A 55 -12.21 -19.59 -26.61
CA GLN A 55 -11.84 -18.51 -27.51
C GLN A 55 -10.79 -17.61 -26.84
N LYS A 56 -9.90 -17.05 -27.64
CA LYS A 56 -8.85 -16.13 -27.15
C LYS A 56 -9.41 -14.95 -26.37
N THR A 57 -10.50 -14.38 -26.81
CA THR A 57 -11.18 -13.26 -26.13
C THR A 57 -11.71 -13.68 -24.76
N THR A 58 -12.32 -14.87 -24.66
CA THR A 58 -12.83 -15.41 -23.39
C THR A 58 -11.69 -15.70 -22.42
N MET A 59 -10.58 -16.27 -22.89
CA MET A 59 -9.39 -16.53 -22.09
C MET A 59 -8.82 -15.21 -21.52
N THR A 60 -8.65 -14.19 -22.35
CA THR A 60 -8.16 -12.89 -21.93
C THR A 60 -9.09 -12.27 -20.90
N THR A 61 -10.40 -12.39 -21.07
CA THR A 61 -11.39 -11.89 -20.11
C THR A 61 -11.29 -12.60 -18.78
N LEU A 62 -11.22 -13.94 -18.76
CA LEU A 62 -11.08 -14.73 -17.53
C LEU A 62 -9.77 -14.41 -16.80
N TRP A 63 -8.68 -14.29 -17.52
CA TRP A 63 -7.40 -13.97 -16.93
C TRP A 63 -7.37 -12.55 -16.35
N SER A 64 -7.84 -11.58 -17.10
CA SER A 64 -7.94 -10.18 -16.64
C SER A 64 -8.83 -10.07 -15.40
N LEU A 65 -9.93 -10.84 -15.36
CA LEU A 65 -10.80 -10.91 -14.19
C LEU A 65 -10.07 -11.52 -12.99
N SER A 66 -9.31 -12.60 -13.19
CA SER A 66 -8.53 -13.24 -12.12
C SER A 66 -7.51 -12.29 -11.49
N VAL A 67 -6.89 -11.44 -12.29
CA VAL A 67 -5.93 -10.42 -11.81
C VAL A 67 -6.67 -9.25 -11.14
N ALA A 68 -7.68 -8.70 -11.80
CA ALA A 68 -8.35 -7.48 -11.37
C ALA A 68 -9.31 -7.67 -10.19
N ILE A 69 -9.88 -8.85 -10.02
CA ILE A 69 -10.82 -9.12 -8.93
C ILE A 69 -10.16 -8.98 -7.55
N PHE A 70 -8.86 -9.17 -7.46
CA PHE A 70 -8.07 -8.92 -6.27
C PHE A 70 -8.18 -7.44 -5.84
N SER A 71 -8.06 -6.52 -6.79
CA SER A 71 -8.20 -5.08 -6.52
C SER A 71 -9.64 -4.70 -6.14
N VAL A 72 -10.65 -5.32 -6.74
CA VAL A 72 -12.05 -5.12 -6.35
C VAL A 72 -12.27 -5.55 -4.91
N GLY A 73 -11.73 -6.70 -4.51
CA GLY A 73 -11.72 -7.15 -3.12
C GLY A 73 -11.04 -6.14 -2.20
N GLY A 74 -9.90 -5.60 -2.63
CA GLY A 74 -9.17 -4.57 -1.90
C GLY A 74 -9.98 -3.29 -1.67
N ILE A 75 -10.71 -2.83 -2.68
CA ILE A 75 -11.61 -1.67 -2.57
C ILE A 75 -12.66 -1.90 -1.48
N ILE A 76 -13.36 -3.02 -1.53
CA ILE A 76 -14.39 -3.37 -0.55
C ILE A 76 -13.78 -3.52 0.85
N GLY A 77 -12.64 -4.20 0.96
CA GLY A 77 -11.94 -4.38 2.24
C GLY A 77 -11.51 -3.06 2.87
N SER A 78 -11.01 -2.13 2.07
CA SER A 78 -10.60 -0.80 2.54
C SER A 78 -11.76 -0.01 3.14
N PHE A 79 -12.93 -0.05 2.54
CA PHE A 79 -14.12 0.57 3.12
C PHE A 79 -14.57 -0.06 4.42
N SER A 80 -14.29 -1.35 4.61
CA SER A 80 -14.69 -2.10 5.79
C SER A 80 -13.78 -1.90 7.00
N VAL A 81 -12.64 -1.25 6.84
CA VAL A 81 -11.65 -1.05 7.92
C VAL A 81 -12.29 -0.41 9.15
N GLY A 82 -13.01 0.70 8.97
CA GLY A 82 -13.62 1.44 10.07
C GLY A 82 -14.66 0.65 10.85
N LEU A 83 -15.31 -0.32 10.22
CA LEU A 83 -16.31 -1.18 10.88
C LEU A 83 -15.70 -2.09 11.94
N PHE A 84 -14.46 -2.50 11.76
CA PHE A 84 -13.79 -3.46 12.64
C PHE A 84 -12.91 -2.78 13.69
N VAL A 85 -12.15 -1.75 13.31
CA VAL A 85 -11.11 -1.20 14.20
C VAL A 85 -11.66 -0.43 15.39
N ASN A 86 -12.81 0.22 15.26
CA ASN A 86 -13.44 0.95 16.37
C ASN A 86 -14.17 0.05 17.35
N ARG A 87 -14.67 -1.10 16.88
CA ARG A 87 -15.42 -2.04 17.71
C ARG A 87 -14.51 -3.08 18.37
N PHE A 88 -13.59 -3.68 17.62
CA PHE A 88 -12.76 -4.80 18.07
C PHE A 88 -11.32 -4.40 18.39
N GLY A 89 -10.91 -3.20 18.02
CA GLY A 89 -9.53 -2.74 18.15
C GLY A 89 -8.66 -3.16 16.97
N ARG A 90 -7.39 -2.78 17.03
CA ARG A 90 -6.48 -3.00 15.91
C ARG A 90 -5.97 -4.43 15.86
N ARG A 91 -5.51 -4.94 17.01
CA ARG A 91 -4.99 -6.31 17.12
C ARG A 91 -6.05 -7.37 16.80
N ASN A 92 -7.22 -7.27 17.42
CA ASN A 92 -8.29 -8.25 17.22
C ASN A 92 -8.85 -8.18 15.79
N SER A 93 -8.89 -7.01 15.18
CA SER A 93 -9.30 -6.86 13.78
C SER A 93 -8.34 -7.57 12.83
N MET A 94 -7.02 -7.45 13.04
CA MET A 94 -6.02 -8.19 12.26
C MET A 94 -6.18 -9.70 12.44
N LEU A 95 -6.45 -10.15 13.67
CA LEU A 95 -6.66 -11.57 13.96
C LEU A 95 -7.90 -12.11 13.24
N MET A 96 -9.00 -11.36 13.27
CA MET A 96 -10.25 -11.75 12.58
C MET A 96 -10.10 -11.77 11.06
N ALA A 97 -9.31 -10.88 10.50
CA ALA A 97 -9.08 -10.82 9.06
C ALA A 97 -8.41 -12.10 8.52
N ASN A 98 -7.66 -12.82 9.33
CA ASN A 98 -7.00 -14.06 8.91
C ASN A 98 -8.00 -15.17 8.54
N VAL A 99 -9.24 -15.12 8.99
CA VAL A 99 -10.30 -16.03 8.54
C VAL A 99 -10.47 -15.94 7.02
N LEU A 100 -10.44 -14.71 6.48
CA LEU A 100 -10.52 -14.50 5.04
C LEU A 100 -9.29 -15.09 4.32
N ALA A 101 -8.11 -14.96 4.90
CA ALA A 101 -6.89 -15.55 4.33
C ALA A 101 -6.97 -17.08 4.27
N PHE A 102 -7.51 -17.73 5.29
CA PHE A 102 -7.71 -19.18 5.30
C PHE A 102 -8.73 -19.63 4.25
N ILE A 103 -9.84 -18.92 4.13
CA ILE A 103 -10.88 -19.22 3.12
C ILE A 103 -10.29 -19.06 1.71
N ALA A 104 -9.55 -18.00 1.46
CA ALA A 104 -8.91 -17.75 0.18
C ALA A 104 -7.88 -18.83 -0.17
N ALA A 105 -7.06 -19.22 0.79
CA ALA A 105 -6.07 -20.27 0.61
C ALA A 105 -6.72 -21.61 0.24
N ALA A 106 -7.83 -21.97 0.91
CA ALA A 106 -8.58 -23.17 0.61
C ALA A 106 -9.18 -23.12 -0.81
N LEU A 107 -9.81 -22.02 -1.18
CA LEU A 107 -10.42 -21.85 -2.51
C LEU A 107 -9.39 -21.94 -3.63
N MET A 108 -8.27 -21.25 -3.50
CA MET A 108 -7.21 -21.26 -4.51
C MET A 108 -6.44 -22.60 -4.54
N GLY A 109 -6.15 -23.15 -3.38
CA GLY A 109 -5.39 -24.40 -3.27
C GLY A 109 -6.14 -25.63 -3.77
N PHE A 110 -7.46 -25.66 -3.63
CA PHE A 110 -8.30 -26.76 -4.08
C PHE A 110 -8.98 -26.50 -5.43
N SER A 111 -8.69 -25.42 -6.11
CA SER A 111 -9.30 -25.07 -7.40
C SER A 111 -9.01 -26.11 -8.50
N LYS A 112 -7.80 -26.64 -8.54
CA LYS A 112 -7.41 -27.68 -9.50
C LYS A 112 -8.12 -29.01 -9.22
N MET A 113 -8.21 -29.41 -7.95
CA MET A 113 -8.92 -30.64 -7.55
C MET A 113 -10.41 -30.55 -7.85
N GLY A 114 -11.00 -29.38 -7.65
CA GLY A 114 -12.40 -29.09 -7.96
C GLY A 114 -12.67 -28.80 -9.43
N ALA A 115 -11.65 -28.77 -10.28
CA ALA A 115 -11.74 -28.43 -11.70
C ALA A 115 -12.59 -27.16 -11.93
N SER A 116 -12.30 -26.10 -11.18
CA SER A 116 -13.14 -24.88 -11.15
C SER A 116 -12.27 -23.63 -11.21
N TRP A 117 -12.39 -22.84 -12.28
CA TRP A 117 -11.81 -21.50 -12.34
C TRP A 117 -12.56 -20.53 -11.42
N GLU A 118 -13.85 -20.78 -11.16
CA GLU A 118 -14.66 -19.98 -10.25
C GLU A 118 -14.11 -20.00 -8.83
N MET A 119 -13.62 -21.14 -8.36
CA MET A 119 -12.97 -21.25 -7.06
C MET A 119 -11.71 -20.38 -7.00
N LEU A 120 -10.89 -20.38 -8.03
CA LEU A 120 -9.68 -19.60 -8.10
C LEU A 120 -10.00 -18.09 -8.10
N ILE A 121 -10.93 -17.66 -8.93
CA ILE A 121 -11.36 -16.26 -9.03
C ILE A 121 -11.99 -15.79 -7.71
N THR A 122 -12.85 -16.59 -7.10
CA THR A 122 -13.45 -16.30 -5.81
C THR A 122 -12.39 -16.21 -4.72
N GLY A 123 -11.41 -17.10 -4.74
CA GLY A 123 -10.27 -17.05 -3.81
C GLY A 123 -9.44 -15.77 -3.98
N ARG A 124 -9.22 -15.33 -5.21
CA ARG A 124 -8.55 -14.04 -5.50
C ARG A 124 -9.35 -12.87 -4.95
N PHE A 125 -10.66 -12.88 -5.09
CA PHE A 125 -11.52 -11.87 -4.49
C PHE A 125 -11.43 -11.85 -2.97
N VAL A 126 -11.51 -13.00 -2.32
CA VAL A 126 -11.45 -13.12 -0.86
C VAL A 126 -10.10 -12.66 -0.31
N VAL A 127 -9.00 -13.04 -0.97
CA VAL A 127 -7.68 -12.56 -0.56
C VAL A 127 -7.50 -11.07 -0.83
N GLY A 128 -8.21 -10.53 -1.81
CA GLY A 128 -8.32 -9.10 -2.03
C GLY A 128 -9.01 -8.38 -0.87
N LEU A 129 -10.10 -8.92 -0.35
CA LEU A 129 -10.76 -8.40 0.85
C LEU A 129 -9.80 -8.39 2.05
N TYR A 130 -9.10 -9.49 2.26
CA TYR A 130 -8.09 -9.58 3.32
C TYR A 130 -7.01 -8.51 3.16
N SER A 131 -6.49 -8.35 1.96
CA SER A 131 -5.43 -7.38 1.67
C SER A 131 -5.89 -5.94 1.84
N GLY A 132 -7.11 -5.63 1.43
CA GLY A 132 -7.72 -4.31 1.64
C GLY A 132 -7.87 -3.97 3.12
N LEU A 133 -8.30 -4.92 3.94
CA LEU A 133 -8.35 -4.76 5.38
C LEU A 133 -6.96 -4.57 5.99
N SER A 134 -5.99 -5.37 5.57
CA SER A 134 -4.61 -5.29 6.08
C SER A 134 -3.93 -3.98 5.76
N THR A 135 -4.18 -3.39 4.59
CA THR A 135 -3.60 -2.08 4.24
C THR A 135 -4.12 -0.94 5.12
N GLY A 136 -5.26 -1.12 5.77
CA GLY A 136 -5.76 -0.21 6.79
C GLY A 136 -5.25 -0.56 8.19
N PHE A 137 -5.36 -1.83 8.58
CA PHE A 137 -5.05 -2.28 9.95
C PHE A 137 -3.56 -2.18 10.29
N VAL A 138 -2.69 -2.60 9.40
CA VAL A 138 -1.25 -2.69 9.68
C VAL A 138 -0.61 -1.32 9.87
N PRO A 139 -0.73 -0.36 8.93
CA PRO A 139 -0.16 0.96 9.14
C PRO A 139 -0.76 1.69 10.35
N MET A 140 -2.04 1.51 10.60
CA MET A 140 -2.73 2.11 11.74
C MET A 140 -2.18 1.59 13.06
N TYR A 141 -2.08 0.27 13.20
CA TYR A 141 -1.54 -0.36 14.40
C TYR A 141 -0.07 0.03 14.63
N VAL A 142 0.74 -0.05 13.61
CA VAL A 142 2.18 0.31 13.68
C VAL A 142 2.35 1.78 14.05
N GLY A 143 1.59 2.67 13.44
CA GLY A 143 1.64 4.11 13.74
C GLY A 143 1.22 4.44 15.18
N GLU A 144 0.30 3.68 15.75
CA GLU A 144 -0.18 3.88 17.11
C GLU A 144 0.72 3.29 18.18
N VAL A 145 1.42 2.18 17.92
CA VAL A 145 2.32 1.57 18.90
C VAL A 145 3.73 2.14 18.86
N ALA A 146 4.13 2.74 17.76
CA ALA A 146 5.48 3.26 17.56
C ALA A 146 5.71 4.57 18.33
N PRO A 147 6.90 4.78 18.93
CA PRO A 147 7.29 6.09 19.45
C PRO A 147 7.47 7.09 18.29
N THR A 148 7.25 8.38 18.56
CA THR A 148 7.34 9.44 17.53
C THR A 148 8.64 9.43 16.75
N ALA A 149 9.77 9.16 17.42
CA ALA A 149 11.09 9.15 16.80
C ALA A 149 11.31 7.98 15.82
N LEU A 150 10.58 6.86 16.01
CA LEU A 150 10.72 5.65 15.18
C LEU A 150 9.51 5.42 14.27
N ARG A 151 8.52 6.30 14.31
CA ARG A 151 7.25 6.11 13.61
C ARG A 151 7.41 5.91 12.10
N GLY A 152 8.23 6.73 11.46
CA GLY A 152 8.49 6.60 10.03
C GLY A 152 9.29 5.35 9.68
N ALA A 153 10.30 5.02 10.47
CA ALA A 153 11.11 3.81 10.27
C ALA A 153 10.26 2.54 10.43
N LEU A 154 9.49 2.46 11.52
CA LEU A 154 8.61 1.31 11.76
C LEU A 154 7.46 1.25 10.74
N GLY A 155 6.95 2.40 10.31
CA GLY A 155 5.94 2.46 9.25
C GLY A 155 6.46 1.98 7.90
N THR A 156 7.74 2.17 7.62
CA THR A 156 8.39 1.65 6.41
C THR A 156 8.44 0.12 6.40
N LEU A 157 8.39 -0.53 7.56
CA LEU A 157 8.33 -1.99 7.64
C LEU A 157 7.07 -2.57 7.00
N HIS A 158 5.98 -1.81 6.94
CA HIS A 158 4.80 -2.21 6.16
C HIS A 158 5.16 -2.39 4.68
N GLN A 159 5.84 -1.43 4.09
CA GLN A 159 6.29 -1.54 2.70
C GLN A 159 7.35 -2.63 2.52
N LEU A 160 8.25 -2.77 3.49
CA LEU A 160 9.24 -3.85 3.46
C LEU A 160 8.57 -5.24 3.46
N GLY A 161 7.53 -5.41 4.26
CA GLY A 161 6.71 -6.63 4.25
C GLY A 161 6.10 -6.90 2.88
N ILE A 162 5.53 -5.88 2.25
CA ILE A 162 4.94 -5.98 0.91
C ILE A 162 5.98 -6.43 -0.12
N VAL A 163 7.15 -5.78 -0.14
CA VAL A 163 8.18 -6.10 -1.16
C VAL A 163 8.84 -7.45 -0.92
N ILE A 164 8.99 -7.87 0.32
CA ILE A 164 9.47 -9.22 0.64
C ILE A 164 8.45 -10.26 0.16
N GLY A 165 7.17 -10.00 0.35
CA GLY A 165 6.10 -10.86 -0.16
C GLY A 165 6.11 -10.98 -1.67
N ILE A 166 6.30 -9.90 -2.40
CA ILE A 166 6.45 -9.89 -3.85
C ILE A 166 7.66 -10.73 -4.29
N LEU A 167 8.80 -10.53 -3.64
CA LEU A 167 10.02 -11.27 -3.96
C LEU A 167 9.86 -12.78 -3.68
N MET A 168 9.24 -13.15 -2.56
CA MET A 168 8.92 -14.54 -2.25
C MET A 168 8.02 -15.14 -3.31
N ALA A 169 7.01 -14.41 -3.78
CA ALA A 169 6.11 -14.87 -4.84
C ALA A 169 6.85 -15.10 -6.16
N GLN A 170 7.77 -14.21 -6.50
CA GLN A 170 8.60 -14.34 -7.70
C GLN A 170 9.53 -15.55 -7.63
N ILE A 171 10.17 -15.77 -6.49
CA ILE A 171 11.08 -16.90 -6.29
C ILE A 171 10.31 -18.23 -6.28
N PHE A 172 9.22 -18.31 -5.52
CA PHE A 172 8.41 -19.53 -5.44
C PHE A 172 7.69 -19.84 -6.76
N GLY A 173 7.43 -18.83 -7.57
CA GLY A 173 6.83 -18.98 -8.90
C GLY A 173 7.77 -19.49 -9.97
N MET A 174 9.05 -19.75 -9.65
CA MET A 174 9.98 -20.39 -10.60
C MET A 174 9.56 -21.82 -10.90
N ASP A 175 9.76 -22.28 -12.14
CA ASP A 175 9.42 -23.63 -12.58
C ASP A 175 10.03 -24.73 -11.70
N ALA A 176 11.25 -24.50 -11.22
CA ALA A 176 11.98 -25.45 -10.38
C ALA A 176 11.42 -25.58 -8.96
N ILE A 177 10.61 -24.62 -8.48
CA ILE A 177 10.07 -24.60 -7.11
C ILE A 177 8.58 -24.96 -7.12
N MET A 178 7.68 -23.98 -7.34
CA MET A 178 6.23 -24.21 -7.32
C MET A 178 5.51 -23.68 -8.57
N GLY A 179 6.23 -23.09 -9.51
CA GLY A 179 5.66 -22.53 -10.73
C GLY A 179 5.51 -23.54 -11.87
N ASN A 180 5.14 -24.78 -11.58
CA ASN A 180 4.96 -25.84 -12.56
C ASN A 180 3.52 -26.37 -12.55
N ALA A 181 3.17 -27.22 -13.51
CA ALA A 181 1.80 -27.72 -13.69
C ALA A 181 1.27 -28.54 -12.50
N THR A 182 2.16 -29.11 -11.68
CA THR A 182 1.80 -29.92 -10.52
C THR A 182 1.65 -29.09 -9.25
N MET A 183 2.49 -28.07 -9.06
CA MET A 183 2.66 -27.36 -7.79
C MET A 183 1.97 -25.98 -7.75
N TRP A 184 1.42 -25.50 -8.85
CA TRP A 184 0.82 -24.16 -8.87
C TRP A 184 -0.35 -23.97 -7.87
N PRO A 185 -1.18 -24.99 -7.54
CA PRO A 185 -2.19 -24.80 -6.50
C PRO A 185 -1.59 -24.53 -5.12
N PHE A 186 -0.45 -25.13 -4.80
CA PHE A 186 0.27 -24.87 -3.56
C PHE A 186 0.90 -23.48 -3.55
N LEU A 187 1.34 -22.98 -4.71
CA LEU A 187 1.85 -21.62 -4.87
C LEU A 187 0.80 -20.59 -4.48
N LEU A 188 -0.42 -20.72 -5.01
CA LEU A 188 -1.54 -19.83 -4.67
C LEU A 188 -2.05 -20.07 -3.25
N GLY A 189 -2.05 -21.29 -2.76
CA GLY A 189 -2.51 -21.66 -1.42
C GLY A 189 -1.50 -21.38 -0.31
N PHE A 190 -0.28 -20.95 -0.62
CA PHE A 190 0.77 -20.65 0.36
C PHE A 190 0.35 -19.60 1.38
N THR A 191 -0.62 -18.75 1.05
CA THR A 191 -1.22 -17.75 1.95
C THR A 191 -1.65 -18.33 3.30
N PHE A 192 -1.95 -19.63 3.37
CA PHE A 192 -2.28 -20.32 4.61
C PHE A 192 -1.16 -20.22 5.67
N ILE A 193 0.11 -20.33 5.27
CA ILE A 193 1.26 -20.40 6.19
C ILE A 193 1.47 -19.05 6.93
N PRO A 194 1.58 -17.89 6.25
CA PRO A 194 1.68 -16.61 6.96
C PRO A 194 0.44 -16.31 7.83
N ALA A 195 -0.75 -16.68 7.38
CA ALA A 195 -1.97 -16.50 8.16
C ALA A 195 -1.94 -17.30 9.46
N LEU A 196 -1.49 -18.56 9.40
CA LEU A 196 -1.33 -19.41 10.58
C LEU A 196 -0.30 -18.81 11.55
N LEU A 197 0.84 -18.37 11.04
CA LEU A 197 1.89 -17.75 11.84
C LEU A 197 1.38 -16.48 12.54
N GLN A 198 0.66 -15.63 11.85
CA GLN A 198 0.08 -14.42 12.43
C GLN A 198 -0.96 -14.75 13.50
N CYS A 199 -1.83 -15.73 13.27
CA CYS A 199 -2.79 -16.20 14.25
C CYS A 199 -2.14 -16.75 15.53
N CYS A 200 -0.97 -17.37 15.42
CA CYS A 200 -0.22 -17.87 16.57
C CYS A 200 0.46 -16.74 17.36
N LEU A 201 0.91 -15.69 16.70
CA LEU A 201 1.72 -14.61 17.31
C LEU A 201 0.89 -13.43 17.80
N LEU A 202 -0.21 -13.07 17.14
CA LEU A 202 -1.03 -11.90 17.49
C LEU A 202 -1.56 -11.92 18.94
N PRO A 203 -2.00 -13.05 19.51
CA PRO A 203 -2.45 -13.07 20.91
C PRO A 203 -1.40 -12.63 21.93
N PHE A 204 -0.11 -12.75 21.59
CA PHE A 204 1.00 -12.30 22.44
C PHE A 204 1.35 -10.83 22.24
N CYS A 205 0.77 -10.18 21.25
CA CYS A 205 1.00 -8.76 20.96
C CYS A 205 0.01 -7.90 21.76
N PRO A 206 0.45 -6.72 22.26
CA PRO A 206 -0.45 -5.81 22.95
C PRO A 206 -1.42 -5.12 21.98
N GLU A 207 -2.57 -4.71 22.49
CA GLU A 207 -3.47 -3.83 21.74
C GLU A 207 -2.90 -2.41 21.67
N SER A 208 -3.34 -1.60 20.72
CA SER A 208 -2.93 -0.20 20.61
C SER A 208 -3.23 0.56 21.92
N PRO A 209 -2.23 1.19 22.56
CA PRO A 209 -2.47 1.97 23.77
C PRO A 209 -3.37 3.18 23.51
N ARG A 210 -3.33 3.78 22.32
CA ARG A 210 -4.22 4.89 21.94
C ARG A 210 -5.67 4.44 21.85
N PHE A 211 -5.92 3.28 21.29
CA PHE A 211 -7.26 2.68 21.25
C PHE A 211 -7.77 2.39 22.66
N LEU A 212 -6.95 1.79 23.53
CA LEU A 212 -7.32 1.47 24.90
C LEU A 212 -7.68 2.71 25.71
N LEU A 213 -6.91 3.77 25.61
CA LEU A 213 -7.16 5.00 26.35
C LEU A 213 -8.33 5.79 25.77
N ILE A 214 -8.30 6.05 24.44
CA ILE A 214 -9.18 7.04 23.81
C ILE A 214 -10.57 6.44 23.54
N ILE A 215 -10.62 5.24 23.00
CA ILE A 215 -11.88 4.60 22.60
C ILE A 215 -12.49 3.78 23.73
N ARG A 216 -11.69 2.97 24.43
CA ARG A 216 -12.14 2.08 25.49
C ARG A 216 -12.12 2.69 26.89
N ASN A 217 -11.49 3.85 27.09
CA ASN A 217 -11.31 4.54 28.38
C ASN A 217 -10.64 3.65 29.46
N GLU A 218 -9.79 2.74 29.06
CA GLU A 218 -9.03 1.84 29.94
C GLU A 218 -7.63 2.40 30.20
N GLU A 219 -7.53 3.47 31.00
CA GLU A 219 -6.28 4.19 31.24
C GLU A 219 -5.18 3.29 31.86
N ASN A 220 -5.52 2.44 32.80
CA ASN A 220 -4.56 1.56 33.46
C ASN A 220 -3.96 0.53 32.51
N LYS A 221 -4.76 -0.05 31.62
CA LYS A 221 -4.29 -0.98 30.58
C LYS A 221 -3.41 -0.25 29.57
N ALA A 222 -3.83 0.94 29.13
CA ALA A 222 -3.04 1.75 28.19
C ALA A 222 -1.67 2.09 28.78
N LYS A 223 -1.62 2.48 30.06
CA LYS A 223 -0.38 2.77 30.77
C LYS A 223 0.51 1.53 30.88
N SER A 224 -0.05 0.38 31.24
CA SER A 224 0.66 -0.88 31.34
C SER A 224 1.27 -1.30 29.98
N VAL A 225 0.49 -1.19 28.90
CA VAL A 225 0.94 -1.49 27.54
C VAL A 225 2.06 -0.54 27.11
N LEU A 226 1.94 0.76 27.38
CA LEU A 226 2.97 1.75 27.07
C LEU A 226 4.27 1.46 27.80
N LYS A 227 4.22 1.15 29.10
CA LYS A 227 5.41 0.79 29.87
C LYS A 227 6.16 -0.39 29.25
N LYS A 228 5.40 -1.39 28.82
CA LYS A 228 5.93 -2.60 28.17
C LYS A 228 6.53 -2.28 26.79
N LEU A 229 5.85 -1.50 25.96
CA LEU A 229 6.30 -1.13 24.63
C LEU A 229 7.53 -0.21 24.65
N ARG A 230 7.58 0.72 25.59
CA ARG A 230 8.69 1.68 25.70
C ARG A 230 9.86 1.16 26.52
N GLY A 231 9.63 0.11 27.34
CA GLY A 231 10.65 -0.41 28.24
C GLY A 231 11.05 0.57 29.36
N MET A 232 10.16 1.51 29.70
CA MET A 232 10.37 2.56 30.71
C MET A 232 9.27 2.49 31.76
N THR A 233 9.58 2.89 32.98
CA THR A 233 8.61 3.00 34.06
C THR A 233 7.83 4.31 34.02
N ASP A 234 8.46 5.37 33.51
CA ASP A 234 7.82 6.69 33.37
C ASP A 234 7.38 6.92 31.93
N VAL A 235 6.08 6.82 31.69
CA VAL A 235 5.45 7.05 30.39
C VAL A 235 4.51 8.28 30.43
N SER A 236 4.75 9.19 31.39
CA SER A 236 3.89 10.35 31.62
C SER A 236 3.76 11.26 30.39
N ALA A 237 4.84 11.46 29.64
CA ALA A 237 4.85 12.26 28.43
C ALA A 237 3.93 11.67 27.34
N ASP A 238 4.03 10.36 27.09
CA ASP A 238 3.18 9.66 26.12
C ASP A 238 1.72 9.63 26.57
N MET A 239 1.48 9.39 27.86
CA MET A 239 0.14 9.43 28.44
C MET A 239 -0.49 10.81 28.32
N GLN A 240 0.27 11.87 28.53
CA GLN A 240 -0.21 13.25 28.40
C GLN A 240 -0.58 13.57 26.96
N GLU A 241 0.23 13.16 26.00
CA GLU A 241 -0.07 13.32 24.58
C GLU A 241 -1.38 12.63 24.19
N MET A 242 -1.54 11.38 24.62
CA MET A 242 -2.77 10.62 24.35
C MET A 242 -4.01 11.22 25.02
N LYS A 243 -3.88 11.73 26.25
CA LYS A 243 -4.98 12.43 26.94
C LYS A 243 -5.37 13.71 26.23
N GLU A 244 -4.42 14.45 25.69
CA GLU A 244 -4.68 15.66 24.91
C GLU A 244 -5.42 15.31 23.62
N GLU A 245 -5.00 14.28 22.91
CA GLU A 245 -5.69 13.75 21.73
C GLU A 245 -7.13 13.32 22.06
N SER A 246 -7.33 12.66 23.21
CA SER A 246 -8.65 12.26 23.69
C SER A 246 -9.56 13.46 23.96
N ARG A 247 -9.04 14.51 24.58
CA ARG A 247 -9.81 15.74 24.84
C ARG A 247 -10.25 16.41 23.55
N GLN A 248 -9.38 16.46 22.56
CA GLN A 248 -9.72 17.02 21.25
C GLN A 248 -10.78 16.20 20.54
N MET A 249 -10.68 14.89 20.60
CA MET A 249 -11.68 13.98 20.03
C MET A 249 -13.07 14.16 20.69
N MET A 250 -13.13 14.43 21.99
CA MET A 250 -14.39 14.69 22.70
C MET A 250 -15.03 16.01 22.29
N ARG A 251 -14.23 17.01 21.91
CA ARG A 251 -14.71 18.30 21.39
C ARG A 251 -15.24 18.19 19.97
N GLU A 252 -14.74 17.25 19.20
CA GLU A 252 -15.14 16.96 17.84
C GLU A 252 -16.13 15.79 17.85
N LYS A 253 -17.21 15.90 17.09
CA LYS A 253 -18.15 14.79 16.91
C LYS A 253 -17.48 13.66 16.16
N LYS A 254 -17.99 12.43 16.34
CA LYS A 254 -17.53 11.25 15.61
C LYS A 254 -17.42 11.56 14.12
N VAL A 255 -16.21 11.38 13.54
CA VAL A 255 -15.92 11.75 12.17
C VAL A 255 -16.25 10.58 11.24
N THR A 256 -17.24 10.79 10.38
CA THR A 256 -17.60 9.86 9.30
C THR A 256 -16.89 10.23 8.01
N ILE A 257 -16.92 9.34 7.01
CA ILE A 257 -16.32 9.61 5.70
C ILE A 257 -16.87 10.91 5.06
N PRO A 258 -18.22 11.16 5.02
CA PRO A 258 -18.73 12.43 4.49
C PRO A 258 -18.22 13.67 5.24
N GLU A 259 -18.00 13.59 6.54
CA GLU A 259 -17.51 14.69 7.35
C GLU A 259 -16.05 15.05 7.04
N LEU A 260 -15.22 14.10 6.63
CA LEU A 260 -13.86 14.34 6.17
C LEU A 260 -13.82 15.32 4.98
N PHE A 261 -14.81 15.23 4.10
CA PHE A 261 -14.90 16.08 2.92
C PHE A 261 -15.64 17.39 3.18
N ARG A 262 -16.58 17.43 4.14
CA ARG A 262 -17.37 18.61 4.48
C ARG A 262 -16.65 19.56 5.43
N SER A 263 -15.90 19.02 6.40
CA SER A 263 -15.21 19.84 7.38
C SER A 263 -14.03 20.57 6.77
N PRO A 264 -13.90 21.90 6.92
CA PRO A 264 -12.72 22.64 6.46
C PRO A 264 -11.43 22.16 7.11
N LEU A 265 -11.51 21.64 8.33
CA LEU A 265 -10.37 21.12 9.09
C LEU A 265 -9.70 19.90 8.41
N TYR A 266 -10.51 19.02 7.81
CA TYR A 266 -10.04 17.75 7.25
C TYR A 266 -9.87 17.77 5.74
N ARG A 267 -10.34 18.78 5.04
CA ARG A 267 -10.27 18.87 3.57
C ARG A 267 -8.84 18.79 3.04
N GLN A 268 -7.94 19.56 3.62
CA GLN A 268 -6.55 19.59 3.18
C GLN A 268 -5.81 18.30 3.52
N PRO A 269 -5.88 17.76 4.76
CA PRO A 269 -5.28 16.45 5.06
C PRO A 269 -5.79 15.31 4.21
N ILE A 270 -7.09 15.21 3.97
CA ILE A 270 -7.66 14.12 3.16
C ILE A 270 -7.27 14.25 1.69
N ALA A 271 -7.21 15.46 1.16
CA ALA A 271 -6.72 15.69 -0.19
C ALA A 271 -5.27 15.26 -0.34
N ILE A 272 -4.42 15.55 0.64
CA ILE A 272 -3.02 15.10 0.68
C ILE A 272 -2.94 13.58 0.72
N ALA A 273 -3.71 12.93 1.60
CA ALA A 273 -3.74 11.47 1.71
C ALA A 273 -4.15 10.81 0.39
N ILE A 274 -5.22 11.29 -0.24
CA ILE A 274 -5.69 10.77 -1.53
C ILE A 274 -4.64 10.95 -2.61
N MET A 275 -4.06 12.13 -2.72
CA MET A 275 -3.07 12.43 -3.77
C MET A 275 -1.79 11.62 -3.60
N LEU A 276 -1.35 11.38 -2.38
CA LEU A 276 -0.17 10.55 -2.13
C LEU A 276 -0.44 9.08 -2.46
N GLN A 277 -1.62 8.57 -2.14
CA GLN A 277 -2.01 7.22 -2.54
C GLN A 277 -2.11 7.07 -4.05
N LEU A 278 -2.69 8.06 -4.73
CA LEU A 278 -2.74 8.08 -6.19
C LEU A 278 -1.34 8.20 -6.80
N SER A 279 -0.44 8.98 -6.20
CA SER A 279 0.95 9.10 -6.67
C SER A 279 1.69 7.77 -6.61
N GLN A 280 1.40 6.94 -5.61
CA GLN A 280 1.97 5.60 -5.51
C GLN A 280 1.50 4.71 -6.66
N GLN A 281 0.21 4.68 -6.94
CA GLN A 281 -0.37 3.71 -7.88
C GLN A 281 -0.34 4.20 -9.33
N LEU A 282 -0.64 5.47 -9.57
CA LEU A 282 -0.61 6.05 -10.93
C LEU A 282 0.80 6.36 -11.42
N SER A 283 1.81 6.11 -10.61
CA SER A 283 3.22 6.15 -11.04
C SER A 283 3.55 5.09 -12.08
N GLY A 284 2.76 4.04 -12.17
CA GLY A 284 2.99 2.91 -13.05
C GLY A 284 3.70 1.72 -12.41
N ILE A 285 3.91 1.74 -11.11
CA ILE A 285 4.60 0.66 -10.41
C ILE A 285 3.87 -0.69 -10.52
N ASN A 286 2.55 -0.68 -10.56
CA ASN A 286 1.78 -1.93 -10.74
C ASN A 286 1.91 -2.50 -12.13
N ALA A 287 2.14 -1.68 -13.13
CA ALA A 287 2.49 -2.15 -14.46
C ALA A 287 3.78 -2.99 -14.43
N ILE A 288 4.75 -2.55 -13.63
CA ILE A 288 5.99 -3.32 -13.41
C ILE A 288 5.69 -4.64 -12.67
N PHE A 289 4.96 -4.59 -11.55
CA PHE A 289 4.71 -5.79 -10.75
C PHE A 289 3.86 -6.84 -11.45
N TYR A 290 2.89 -6.43 -12.25
CA TYR A 290 2.00 -7.36 -12.95
C TYR A 290 2.55 -7.84 -14.28
N TYR A 291 3.33 -7.03 -14.97
CA TYR A 291 3.71 -7.27 -16.37
C TYR A 291 5.22 -7.16 -16.63
N SER A 292 6.06 -7.14 -15.59
CA SER A 292 7.52 -6.95 -15.76
C SER A 292 8.15 -7.98 -16.67
N THR A 293 7.79 -9.25 -16.53
CA THR A 293 8.31 -10.32 -17.39
C THR A 293 7.98 -10.07 -18.86
N LYS A 294 6.74 -9.69 -19.15
CA LYS A 294 6.29 -9.35 -20.50
C LYS A 294 6.99 -8.11 -21.05
N ILE A 295 7.18 -7.10 -20.19
CA ILE A 295 7.92 -5.86 -20.57
C ILE A 295 9.36 -6.20 -20.93
N PHE A 296 10.03 -7.06 -20.16
CA PHE A 296 11.39 -7.50 -20.45
C PHE A 296 11.46 -8.35 -21.72
N GLU A 297 10.49 -9.22 -21.98
CA GLU A 297 10.40 -9.98 -23.23
C GLU A 297 10.32 -9.06 -24.44
N LYS A 298 9.44 -8.04 -24.40
CA LYS A 298 9.31 -7.04 -25.47
C LYS A 298 10.56 -6.19 -25.62
N ALA A 299 11.29 -5.95 -24.56
CA ALA A 299 12.55 -5.22 -24.58
C ALA A 299 13.75 -6.05 -25.09
N GLY A 300 13.53 -7.31 -25.46
CA GLY A 300 14.56 -8.18 -26.01
C GLY A 300 15.49 -8.81 -24.98
N VAL A 301 15.12 -8.82 -23.71
CA VAL A 301 15.90 -9.47 -22.65
C VAL A 301 15.83 -10.98 -22.81
N GLN A 302 17.00 -11.66 -22.82
CA GLN A 302 17.09 -13.10 -23.08
C GLN A 302 16.47 -13.97 -21.99
N GLN A 303 16.55 -13.54 -20.72
CA GLN A 303 15.99 -14.26 -19.58
C GLN A 303 15.12 -13.31 -18.75
N PRO A 304 13.89 -13.04 -19.18
CA PRO A 304 13.05 -12.02 -18.55
C PRO A 304 12.65 -12.36 -17.11
N VAL A 305 12.52 -13.66 -16.76
CA VAL A 305 12.18 -14.09 -15.41
C VAL A 305 13.25 -13.70 -14.40
N TYR A 306 14.53 -13.87 -14.76
CA TYR A 306 15.63 -13.46 -13.87
C TYR A 306 15.73 -11.96 -13.72
N ALA A 307 15.46 -11.20 -14.79
CA ALA A 307 15.39 -9.74 -14.71
C ALA A 307 14.25 -9.27 -13.79
N THR A 308 13.11 -9.92 -13.82
CA THR A 308 11.99 -9.67 -12.90
C THR A 308 12.38 -9.93 -11.45
N ILE A 309 13.06 -11.03 -11.16
CA ILE A 309 13.58 -11.34 -9.82
C ILE A 309 14.61 -10.29 -9.39
N GLY A 310 15.48 -9.86 -10.30
CA GLY A 310 16.43 -8.77 -10.06
C GLY A 310 15.75 -7.47 -9.68
N ALA A 311 14.66 -7.11 -10.35
CA ALA A 311 13.84 -5.96 -9.99
C ALA A 311 13.25 -6.12 -8.58
N GLY A 312 12.79 -7.30 -8.21
CA GLY A 312 12.30 -7.61 -6.86
C GLY A 312 13.39 -7.47 -5.79
N VAL A 313 14.61 -7.89 -6.07
CA VAL A 313 15.77 -7.72 -5.18
C VAL A 313 16.11 -6.24 -4.99
N VAL A 314 16.14 -5.46 -6.06
CA VAL A 314 16.35 -4.01 -6.01
C VAL A 314 15.26 -3.33 -5.20
N ASN A 315 14.01 -3.72 -5.41
CA ASN A 315 12.85 -3.25 -4.67
C ASN A 315 13.05 -3.44 -3.15
N THR A 316 13.42 -4.62 -2.72
CA THR A 316 13.67 -4.96 -1.31
C THR A 316 14.86 -4.18 -0.75
N ALA A 317 15.98 -4.13 -1.48
CA ALA A 317 17.19 -3.44 -1.03
C ALA A 317 16.95 -1.95 -0.81
N PHE A 318 16.27 -1.27 -1.72
CA PHE A 318 15.97 0.16 -1.59
C PHE A 318 14.88 0.47 -0.57
N THR A 319 13.99 -0.47 -0.28
CA THR A 319 13.07 -0.34 0.87
C THR A 319 13.84 -0.35 2.18
N VAL A 320 14.84 -1.21 2.31
CA VAL A 320 15.74 -1.21 3.48
C VAL A 320 16.52 0.10 3.59
N VAL A 321 17.00 0.64 2.48
CA VAL A 321 17.65 1.98 2.47
C VAL A 321 16.67 3.05 2.96
N SER A 322 15.43 3.03 2.49
CA SER A 322 14.40 3.97 2.93
C SER A 322 14.13 3.88 4.44
N LEU A 323 14.16 2.68 5.00
CA LEU A 323 13.99 2.45 6.44
C LEU A 323 14.98 3.29 7.29
N PHE A 324 16.24 3.38 6.84
CA PHE A 324 17.26 4.14 7.54
C PHE A 324 17.26 5.63 7.23
N VAL A 325 16.75 6.03 6.09
CA VAL A 325 16.85 7.41 5.58
C VAL A 325 15.62 8.26 5.91
N VAL A 326 14.44 7.65 6.07
CA VAL A 326 13.18 8.38 6.25
C VAL A 326 13.16 9.29 7.49
N GLU A 327 13.80 8.88 8.57
CA GLU A 327 13.87 9.69 9.80
C GLU A 327 14.93 10.80 9.73
N ARG A 328 15.88 10.69 8.83
CA ARG A 328 16.96 11.69 8.65
C ARG A 328 16.57 12.79 7.67
N VAL A 329 15.99 12.41 6.55
CA VAL A 329 15.67 13.33 5.44
C VAL A 329 14.25 13.88 5.56
N GLY A 330 13.32 13.08 6.12
CA GLY A 330 11.92 13.43 6.23
C GLY A 330 11.08 12.89 5.10
N ARG A 331 9.76 13.14 5.17
CA ARG A 331 8.79 12.50 4.26
C ARG A 331 8.66 13.26 2.95
N ARG A 332 8.53 14.57 3.04
CA ARG A 332 8.32 15.44 1.86
C ARG A 332 9.49 15.37 0.89
N SER A 333 10.71 15.53 1.39
CA SER A 333 11.92 15.52 0.55
C SER A 333 12.15 14.19 -0.13
N LEU A 334 11.95 13.07 0.58
CA LEU A 334 12.09 11.72 0.00
C LEU A 334 11.03 11.44 -1.05
N HIS A 335 9.79 11.87 -0.81
CA HIS A 335 8.70 11.68 -1.78
C HIS A 335 8.98 12.47 -3.07
N LEU A 336 9.44 13.72 -2.93
CA LEU A 336 9.83 14.55 -4.08
C LEU A 336 10.97 13.91 -4.87
N LEU A 337 12.01 13.44 -4.19
CA LEU A 337 13.15 12.78 -4.83
C LEU A 337 12.71 11.51 -5.56
N GLY A 338 11.87 10.70 -4.93
CA GLY A 338 11.34 9.48 -5.51
C GLY A 338 10.52 9.74 -6.77
N LEU A 339 9.61 10.69 -6.74
CA LEU A 339 8.78 11.06 -7.89
C LEU A 339 9.62 11.56 -9.06
N LEU A 340 10.60 12.42 -8.80
CA LEU A 340 11.47 12.97 -9.84
C LEU A 340 12.36 11.88 -10.45
N GLY A 341 12.93 11.02 -9.62
CA GLY A 341 13.75 9.89 -10.07
C GLY A 341 12.96 8.88 -10.90
N MET A 342 11.72 8.58 -10.50
CA MET A 342 10.81 7.73 -11.27
C MET A 342 10.47 8.34 -12.63
N ALA A 343 10.21 9.65 -12.68
CA ALA A 343 9.94 10.35 -13.94
C ALA A 343 11.12 10.25 -14.91
N GLY A 344 12.34 10.47 -14.42
CA GLY A 344 13.57 10.29 -15.21
C GLY A 344 13.75 8.86 -15.70
N SER A 345 13.50 7.88 -14.84
CA SER A 345 13.58 6.45 -15.19
C SER A 345 12.53 6.05 -16.24
N ALA A 346 11.32 6.59 -16.14
CA ALA A 346 10.25 6.35 -17.12
C ALA A 346 10.62 6.93 -18.50
N VAL A 347 11.23 8.11 -18.55
CA VAL A 347 11.76 8.69 -19.80
C VAL A 347 12.86 7.80 -20.37
N LEU A 348 13.78 7.32 -19.55
CA LEU A 348 14.85 6.41 -19.96
C LEU A 348 14.28 5.10 -20.54
N MET A 349 13.24 4.56 -19.92
CA MET A 349 12.56 3.37 -20.41
C MET A 349 11.90 3.60 -21.77
N THR A 350 11.28 4.76 -21.95
CA THR A 350 10.69 5.16 -23.24
C THR A 350 11.74 5.22 -24.32
N ILE A 351 12.89 5.84 -24.05
CA ILE A 351 14.02 5.92 -24.98
C ILE A 351 14.53 4.52 -25.34
N ALA A 352 14.70 3.65 -24.32
CA ALA A 352 15.18 2.29 -24.53
C ALA A 352 14.25 1.49 -25.45
N LEU A 353 12.93 1.58 -25.22
CA LEU A 353 11.94 0.86 -26.04
C LEU A 353 11.82 1.45 -27.45
N ALA A 354 11.90 2.76 -27.61
CA ALA A 354 11.78 3.42 -28.90
C ALA A 354 12.98 3.14 -29.81
N LEU A 355 14.18 3.01 -29.24
CA LEU A 355 15.42 2.79 -30.00
C LEU A 355 15.84 1.32 -30.06
N LEU A 356 15.03 0.40 -29.56
CA LEU A 356 15.36 -1.03 -29.48
C LEU A 356 15.70 -1.63 -30.87
N GLU A 357 14.97 -1.23 -31.91
CA GLU A 357 15.20 -1.73 -33.27
C GLU A 357 16.52 -1.24 -33.89
N LYS A 358 17.02 -0.07 -33.47
CA LYS A 358 18.25 0.52 -33.98
C LYS A 358 19.50 0.02 -33.26
N TYR A 359 19.40 -0.27 -31.96
CA TYR A 359 20.53 -0.62 -31.11
C TYR A 359 20.16 -1.82 -30.24
N ASP A 360 20.85 -2.93 -30.38
CA ASP A 360 20.58 -4.16 -29.56
C ASP A 360 20.89 -3.97 -28.08
N TRP A 361 21.83 -3.12 -27.72
CA TRP A 361 22.20 -2.86 -26.33
C TRP A 361 21.12 -2.10 -25.54
N MET A 362 20.07 -1.60 -26.20
CA MET A 362 18.95 -0.96 -25.55
C MET A 362 18.15 -1.91 -24.64
N SER A 363 18.26 -3.23 -24.84
CA SER A 363 17.70 -4.21 -23.89
C SER A 363 18.31 -4.09 -22.50
N TYR A 364 19.62 -3.87 -22.41
CA TYR A 364 20.30 -3.61 -21.14
C TYR A 364 19.89 -2.27 -20.52
N MET A 365 19.70 -1.26 -21.36
CA MET A 365 19.22 0.05 -20.92
C MET A 365 17.81 -0.04 -20.33
N SER A 366 16.94 -0.90 -20.87
CA SER A 366 15.60 -1.14 -20.31
C SER A 366 15.66 -1.78 -18.93
N ILE A 367 16.60 -2.69 -18.70
CA ILE A 367 16.82 -3.31 -17.38
C ILE A 367 17.25 -2.22 -16.39
N VAL A 368 18.21 -1.39 -16.74
CA VAL A 368 18.69 -0.28 -15.90
C VAL A 368 17.55 0.70 -15.59
N ALA A 369 16.73 1.03 -16.58
CA ALA A 369 15.60 1.94 -16.42
C ALA A 369 14.57 1.39 -15.43
N ILE A 370 14.18 0.12 -15.53
CA ILE A 370 13.23 -0.51 -14.63
C ILE A 370 13.81 -0.62 -13.21
N PHE A 371 15.07 -1.01 -13.08
CA PHE A 371 15.72 -1.11 -11.77
C PHE A 371 15.80 0.27 -11.10
N ALA A 372 16.13 1.33 -11.85
CA ALA A 372 16.14 2.69 -11.32
C ALA A 372 14.73 3.16 -10.94
N PHE A 373 13.73 2.85 -11.75
CA PHE A 373 12.33 3.16 -11.48
C PHE A 373 11.86 2.55 -10.17
N VAL A 374 12.12 1.28 -9.97
CA VAL A 374 11.79 0.54 -8.74
C VAL A 374 12.55 1.09 -7.55
N ALA A 375 13.84 1.39 -7.71
CA ALA A 375 14.67 1.95 -6.63
C ALA A 375 14.14 3.30 -6.15
N PHE A 376 13.84 4.22 -7.04
CA PHE A 376 13.27 5.52 -6.70
C PHE A 376 11.86 5.42 -6.12
N PHE A 377 11.07 4.46 -6.60
CA PHE A 377 9.76 4.18 -6.01
C PHE A 377 9.90 3.84 -4.52
N GLU A 378 10.81 2.96 -4.15
CA GLU A 378 10.97 2.53 -2.76
C GLU A 378 11.63 3.59 -1.86
N ILE A 379 12.34 4.56 -2.42
CA ILE A 379 12.88 5.68 -1.65
C ILE A 379 11.78 6.60 -1.14
N GLY A 380 10.75 6.85 -1.92
CA GLY A 380 9.69 7.80 -1.58
C GLY A 380 8.28 7.27 -1.75
N PRO A 381 7.74 7.17 -2.97
CA PRO A 381 6.32 6.87 -3.19
C PRO A 381 5.85 5.48 -2.69
N GLY A 382 6.74 4.55 -2.45
CA GLY A 382 6.41 3.24 -1.91
C GLY A 382 5.96 3.29 -0.46
N PRO A 383 6.86 3.57 0.49
CA PRO A 383 6.53 3.49 1.91
C PRO A 383 5.75 4.69 2.45
N ILE A 384 6.04 5.90 1.98
CA ILE A 384 5.53 7.14 2.58
C ILE A 384 4.00 7.23 2.56
N PRO A 385 3.29 6.97 1.47
CA PRO A 385 1.82 7.11 1.47
C PRO A 385 1.12 6.24 2.51
N TRP A 386 1.66 5.08 2.84
CA TRP A 386 1.06 4.16 3.79
C TRP A 386 1.09 4.67 5.22
N PHE A 387 2.21 5.17 5.69
CA PHE A 387 2.30 5.62 7.08
C PHE A 387 1.93 7.09 7.28
N ILE A 388 2.02 7.92 6.25
CA ILE A 388 1.72 9.35 6.37
C ILE A 388 0.24 9.61 6.69
N VAL A 389 -0.67 8.72 6.27
CA VAL A 389 -2.09 8.83 6.63
C VAL A 389 -2.26 8.76 8.15
N ALA A 390 -1.55 7.85 8.81
CA ALA A 390 -1.56 7.78 10.28
C ALA A 390 -0.98 9.06 10.91
N GLU A 391 0.01 9.68 10.27
CA GLU A 391 0.63 10.91 10.78
C GLU A 391 -0.22 12.17 10.59
N LEU A 392 -1.02 12.22 9.51
CA LEU A 392 -1.82 13.40 9.18
C LEU A 392 -3.12 13.52 9.99
N PHE A 393 -3.61 12.43 10.56
CA PHE A 393 -4.90 12.39 11.23
C PHE A 393 -4.76 11.94 12.68
N SER A 394 -5.55 12.55 13.57
CA SER A 394 -5.71 12.12 14.95
C SER A 394 -6.61 10.88 15.04
N GLN A 395 -6.80 10.35 16.25
CA GLN A 395 -7.52 9.09 16.50
C GLN A 395 -8.95 9.09 15.95
N GLY A 396 -9.68 10.21 16.09
CA GLY A 396 -11.07 10.31 15.64
C GLY A 396 -11.29 10.09 14.16
N PRO A 397 -10.64 10.88 13.29
CA PRO A 397 -10.80 10.77 11.84
C PRO A 397 -9.96 9.66 11.20
N ARG A 398 -8.98 9.09 11.91
CA ARG A 398 -7.99 8.16 11.35
C ARG A 398 -8.61 6.94 10.66
N PRO A 399 -9.57 6.20 11.24
CA PRO A 399 -10.16 5.05 10.54
C PRO A 399 -10.86 5.42 9.24
N SER A 400 -11.60 6.53 9.21
CA SER A 400 -12.25 7.03 8.01
C SER A 400 -11.25 7.49 6.95
N ALA A 401 -10.15 8.11 7.40
CA ALA A 401 -9.06 8.53 6.51
C ALA A 401 -8.37 7.32 5.86
N PHE A 402 -8.10 6.26 6.60
CA PHE A 402 -7.55 5.02 6.05
C PHE A 402 -8.50 4.35 5.06
N ALA A 403 -9.80 4.37 5.33
CA ALA A 403 -10.78 3.84 4.40
C ALA A 403 -10.76 4.59 3.05
N VAL A 404 -10.73 5.91 3.09
CA VAL A 404 -10.66 6.76 1.88
C VAL A 404 -9.33 6.60 1.15
N ALA A 405 -8.22 6.61 1.89
CA ALA A 405 -6.89 6.44 1.32
C ALA A 405 -6.74 5.07 0.66
N GLY A 406 -7.18 4.02 1.34
CA GLY A 406 -7.19 2.66 0.80
C GLY A 406 -8.07 2.53 -0.44
N PHE A 407 -9.25 3.11 -0.43
CA PHE A 407 -10.11 3.15 -1.61
C PHE A 407 -9.42 3.80 -2.81
N SER A 408 -8.76 4.93 -2.59
CA SER A 408 -8.02 5.63 -3.65
C SER A 408 -6.88 4.77 -4.21
N ASN A 409 -6.12 4.15 -3.31
CA ASN A 409 -5.01 3.26 -3.68
C ASN A 409 -5.49 2.07 -4.51
N TRP A 410 -6.49 1.34 -4.02
CA TRP A 410 -6.99 0.14 -4.68
C TRP A 410 -7.73 0.44 -5.98
N THR A 411 -8.45 1.57 -6.07
CA THR A 411 -9.11 2.00 -7.30
C THR A 411 -8.08 2.32 -8.39
N ALA A 412 -7.02 3.05 -8.04
CA ALA A 412 -5.94 3.34 -8.96
C ALA A 412 -5.19 2.08 -9.39
N ASN A 413 -4.97 1.14 -8.46
CA ASN A 413 -4.41 -0.18 -8.75
C ASN A 413 -5.25 -0.94 -9.78
N PHE A 414 -6.56 -0.98 -9.58
CA PHE A 414 -7.50 -1.60 -10.51
C PHE A 414 -7.43 -0.97 -11.89
N ILE A 415 -7.46 0.35 -11.97
CA ILE A 415 -7.41 1.09 -13.24
C ILE A 415 -6.12 0.76 -13.99
N VAL A 416 -4.98 0.82 -13.32
CA VAL A 416 -3.68 0.52 -13.95
C VAL A 416 -3.62 -0.95 -14.39
N GLY A 417 -4.05 -1.87 -13.55
CA GLY A 417 -4.05 -3.30 -13.85
C GLY A 417 -4.90 -3.67 -15.05
N MET A 418 -6.09 -3.06 -15.19
CA MET A 418 -6.99 -3.31 -16.31
C MET A 418 -6.60 -2.60 -17.59
N CYS A 419 -6.13 -1.36 -17.48
CA CYS A 419 -5.94 -0.49 -18.64
C CYS A 419 -4.55 -0.57 -19.25
N PHE A 420 -3.53 -1.00 -18.50
CA PHE A 420 -2.14 -0.95 -18.96
C PHE A 420 -1.93 -1.67 -20.28
N GLN A 421 -2.43 -2.89 -20.44
CA GLN A 421 -2.21 -3.67 -21.67
C GLN A 421 -2.84 -3.01 -22.89
N TYR A 422 -4.05 -2.47 -22.73
CA TYR A 422 -4.74 -1.77 -23.82
C TYR A 422 -4.01 -0.49 -24.22
N VAL A 423 -3.53 0.27 -23.27
CA VAL A 423 -2.79 1.51 -23.51
C VAL A 423 -1.43 1.19 -24.15
N GLU A 424 -0.78 0.12 -23.70
CA GLU A 424 0.48 -0.35 -24.29
C GLU A 424 0.32 -0.75 -25.77
N GLU A 425 -0.76 -1.44 -26.12
CA GLU A 425 -1.06 -1.79 -27.51
C GLU A 425 -1.29 -0.56 -28.38
N LEU A 426 -1.94 0.48 -27.85
CA LEU A 426 -2.22 1.72 -28.56
C LEU A 426 -0.97 2.61 -28.68
N CYS A 427 -0.21 2.76 -27.61
CA CYS A 427 0.91 3.71 -27.52
C CYS A 427 2.26 3.08 -27.85
N GLY A 428 2.37 1.74 -27.80
CA GLY A 428 3.62 1.03 -28.04
C GLY A 428 4.72 1.42 -27.05
N PRO A 429 5.92 1.84 -27.54
CA PRO A 429 7.03 2.17 -26.65
C PRO A 429 6.81 3.46 -25.83
N TYR A 430 5.79 4.24 -26.13
CA TYR A 430 5.54 5.54 -25.49
C TYR A 430 4.61 5.47 -24.28
N VAL A 431 4.21 4.28 -23.85
CA VAL A 431 3.29 4.11 -22.71
C VAL A 431 3.83 4.74 -21.40
N PHE A 432 5.13 4.68 -21.19
CA PHE A 432 5.76 5.23 -19.98
C PHE A 432 5.79 6.76 -19.93
N ILE A 433 5.56 7.45 -21.05
CA ILE A 433 5.40 8.92 -21.07
C ILE A 433 4.16 9.34 -20.29
N ILE A 434 3.08 8.56 -20.37
CA ILE A 434 1.84 8.81 -19.60
C ILE A 434 2.15 8.81 -18.10
N PHE A 435 2.91 7.83 -17.63
CA PHE A 435 3.33 7.76 -16.23
C PHE A 435 4.27 8.91 -15.86
N THR A 436 5.14 9.34 -16.77
CA THR A 436 6.00 10.51 -16.56
C THR A 436 5.18 11.78 -16.32
N ILE A 437 4.12 11.99 -17.09
CA ILE A 437 3.22 13.15 -16.93
C ILE A 437 2.54 13.11 -15.56
N PHE A 438 2.00 11.97 -15.17
CA PHE A 438 1.41 11.80 -13.84
C PHE A 438 2.41 12.07 -12.71
N LEU A 439 3.63 11.53 -12.84
CA LEU A 439 4.68 11.72 -11.83
C LEU A 439 5.06 13.19 -11.66
N LEU A 440 5.17 13.93 -12.75
CA LEU A 440 5.47 15.36 -12.70
C LEU A 440 4.32 16.16 -12.08
N CYS A 441 3.07 15.80 -12.37
CA CYS A 441 1.91 16.41 -11.74
C CYS A 441 1.89 16.18 -10.23
N PHE A 442 2.17 14.95 -9.79
CA PHE A 442 2.23 14.61 -8.36
C PHE A 442 3.42 15.29 -7.67
N PHE A 443 4.54 15.47 -8.37
CA PHE A 443 5.69 16.21 -7.86
C PHE A 443 5.30 17.66 -7.54
N VAL A 444 4.64 18.33 -8.46
CA VAL A 444 4.17 19.72 -8.28
C VAL A 444 3.21 19.80 -7.09
N PHE A 445 2.25 18.91 -7.00
CA PHE A 445 1.31 18.86 -5.87
C PHE A 445 2.04 18.67 -4.53
N THR A 446 2.95 17.72 -4.46
CA THR A 446 3.70 17.42 -3.24
C THR A 446 4.55 18.61 -2.81
N TYR A 447 5.20 19.27 -3.76
CA TYR A 447 6.02 20.45 -3.46
C TYR A 447 5.22 21.58 -2.81
N PHE A 448 4.00 21.85 -3.31
CA PHE A 448 3.20 22.97 -2.84
C PHE A 448 2.29 22.66 -1.65
N LYS A 449 1.84 21.43 -1.48
CA LYS A 449 0.75 21.09 -0.56
C LYS A 449 1.12 20.18 0.60
N VAL A 450 2.13 19.34 0.45
CA VAL A 450 2.47 18.36 1.48
C VAL A 450 3.40 18.93 2.52
N PRO A 451 3.01 18.94 3.83
CA PRO A 451 3.88 19.41 4.90
C PRO A 451 4.89 18.34 5.31
N GLU A 452 5.99 18.78 5.94
CA GLU A 452 6.94 17.87 6.58
C GLU A 452 6.43 17.45 7.96
N THR A 453 6.25 16.13 8.17
CA THR A 453 5.74 15.57 9.43
C THR A 453 6.81 14.93 10.31
N LYS A 454 8.06 14.97 9.87
CA LYS A 454 9.19 14.37 10.59
C LYS A 454 9.31 14.93 12.01
N GLY A 455 9.30 14.03 13.01
CA GLY A 455 9.50 14.38 14.40
C GLY A 455 8.38 15.18 15.06
N ARG A 456 7.25 15.36 14.39
CA ARG A 456 6.08 16.07 14.93
C ARG A 456 5.07 15.09 15.52
N THR A 457 4.43 15.47 16.62
CA THR A 457 3.33 14.70 17.21
C THR A 457 2.07 14.83 16.34
N PHE A 458 1.12 13.92 16.52
CA PHE A 458 -0.18 13.99 15.82
C PHE A 458 -0.91 15.32 16.12
N ASP A 459 -0.79 15.79 17.36
CA ASP A 459 -1.42 17.03 17.79
C ASP A 459 -0.81 18.26 17.12
N GLU A 460 0.51 18.36 17.03
CA GLU A 460 1.21 19.43 16.33
C GLU A 460 0.83 19.51 14.85
N ILE A 461 0.75 18.35 14.19
CA ILE A 461 0.35 18.26 12.77
C ILE A 461 -1.10 18.74 12.60
N SER A 462 -2.01 18.27 13.47
CA SER A 462 -3.41 18.70 13.46
C SER A 462 -3.58 20.18 13.74
N ALA A 463 -2.78 20.75 14.65
CA ALA A 463 -2.77 22.17 14.95
C ALA A 463 -2.35 23.02 13.73
N GLY A 464 -1.37 22.57 12.97
CA GLY A 464 -0.96 23.24 11.73
C GLY A 464 -2.10 23.31 10.70
N PHE A 465 -2.86 22.24 10.52
CA PHE A 465 -4.00 22.22 9.63
C PHE A 465 -5.17 23.06 10.15
N ARG A 466 -5.38 23.15 11.45
CA ARG A 466 -6.39 24.02 12.06
C ARG A 466 -6.08 25.50 11.82
N GLN A 467 -4.82 25.89 11.95
CA GLN A 467 -4.38 27.27 11.65
C GLN A 467 -4.59 27.62 10.18
N ALA A 468 -4.29 26.72 9.26
CA ALA A 468 -4.52 26.92 7.84
C ALA A 468 -6.02 27.06 7.52
N ALA A 469 -6.90 26.27 8.15
CA ALA A 469 -8.33 26.34 7.99
C ALA A 469 -8.90 27.66 8.54
N SER A 470 -8.45 28.13 9.73
CA SER A 470 -8.87 29.39 10.32
C SER A 470 -8.32 30.60 9.54
N GLY A 471 -7.16 30.50 8.93
CA GLY A 471 -6.61 31.50 8.01
C GLY A 471 -7.44 31.63 6.73
N ALA A 472 -7.99 30.55 6.21
CA ALA A 472 -8.90 30.56 5.06
C ALA A 472 -10.28 31.17 5.40
N GLU A 473 -10.77 30.96 6.64
CA GLU A 473 -12.02 31.60 7.11
C GLU A 473 -11.89 33.10 7.36
N LYS A 474 -10.68 33.61 7.67
CA LYS A 474 -10.42 35.03 7.86
C LYS A 474 -10.48 35.83 6.56
N HIS A 475 -10.39 35.20 5.42
CA HIS A 475 -10.65 35.79 4.10
C HIS A 475 -12.08 35.49 3.64
N SER A 476 -13.06 35.81 4.48
CA SER A 476 -14.49 35.65 4.16
C SER A 476 -14.94 36.66 3.07
N PRO A 477 -16.05 36.38 2.38
CA PRO A 477 -16.55 37.25 1.29
C PRO A 477 -16.80 38.71 1.67
N GLU A 478 -16.91 39.02 2.96
CA GLU A 478 -17.09 40.42 3.44
C GLU A 478 -15.82 41.25 3.28
N GLU A 479 -14.62 40.67 3.44
CA GLU A 479 -13.36 41.41 3.22
C GLU A 479 -13.08 41.65 1.73
N LEU A 480 -13.50 40.72 0.87
CA LEU A 480 -13.37 40.90 -0.58
C LEU A 480 -14.29 41.98 -1.12
N ASN A 481 -15.46 42.18 -0.49
CA ASN A 481 -16.37 43.24 -0.86
C ASN A 481 -15.90 44.62 -0.37
N SER A 482 -15.18 44.70 0.75
CA SER A 482 -14.62 45.97 1.24
C SER A 482 -13.41 46.45 0.41
N LEU A 483 -12.61 45.48 -0.11
CA LEU A 483 -11.49 45.80 -1.00
C LEU A 483 -11.94 46.19 -2.42
N GLY A 484 -13.13 45.76 -2.84
CA GLY A 484 -13.73 46.12 -4.12
C GLY A 484 -14.44 47.48 -4.10
N ALA A 485 -14.82 47.98 -2.91
CA ALA A 485 -15.50 49.28 -2.77
C ALA A 485 -14.53 50.48 -2.74
N ASP A 486 -13.27 50.28 -2.33
CA ASP A 486 -12.24 51.32 -2.29
C ASP A 486 -11.53 51.58 -3.63
N SER A 487 -11.86 50.83 -4.66
CA SER A 487 -11.30 50.99 -6.01
C SER A 487 -12.20 51.80 -6.97
N GLN A 488 -13.30 52.38 -6.46
CA GLN A 488 -14.23 53.23 -7.25
C GLN A 488 -14.42 54.64 -6.70
N LEU A 489 -13.37 55.20 -6.05
CA LEU A 489 -13.33 56.68 -5.76
C LEU A 489 -12.12 57.29 -6.43
#